data_6751fd7f7105856250f2b2508d45b289
#
_entry.id   6751fd7f7105856250f2b2508d45b289
#
_cell.length_a   1.000
_cell.length_b   1.000
_cell.length_c   1.000
_cell.angle_alpha   90.00
_cell.angle_beta   90.00
_cell.angle_gamma   90.00
#
_symmetry.space_group_name_H-M   'P 1'
#
loop_
_entity.id
_entity.type
_entity.pdbx_description
1 polymer ?
#
loop_
_entity_poly.entity_id
_entity_poly.type
_entity_poly.pdbx_seq_one_letter_code
_entity_poly.pdbx_strand_id
1 'polypeptide(L)'
;MKQTSPITETGHPRPFKHADEADYAAFLARIPMDGSFRRQRLLYRSRFVDSWPDINEWFSAPLPIRIGRLGGDTQAHPTYPVSFRARSYLYFAAMTDCIRLDYDFLFAVGNMRVAETMAPLGAYTGLDRLVAESERIGYSAASMRASLHIILPRLAMHTGIRSFDDLRQRHLDEMMAGIEAFAERSDAHLFRKEEEDFPSGFLRGWHNQTRRLQLLLFHNGNDVVRPQIIQDKRKPIPSPRPDLQDWADRWVAKRQLTLARPTVDHLAVSMRHFIGYVACLQPKVQ
;
A
#
# COMPACT_ATOMS: atom_id res chain seq x y z
N MET A 1 -6.45 -38.91 1.88
CA MET A 1 -6.79 -38.60 0.48
C MET A 1 -6.30 -37.19 0.18
N LYS A 2 -5.34 -37.03 -0.74
CA LYS A 2 -4.93 -35.71 -1.24
C LYS A 2 -6.03 -35.22 -2.17
N GLN A 3 -6.82 -34.22 -1.72
CA GLN A 3 -7.72 -33.50 -2.62
C GLN A 3 -6.85 -32.67 -3.58
N THR A 4 -6.74 -33.15 -4.80
CA THR A 4 -6.16 -32.39 -5.91
C THR A 4 -7.11 -31.25 -6.23
N SER A 5 -6.65 -30.01 -6.06
CA SER A 5 -7.38 -28.82 -6.51
C SER A 5 -7.69 -28.97 -8.01
N PRO A 6 -8.90 -28.66 -8.46
CA PRO A 6 -9.23 -28.70 -9.87
C PRO A 6 -8.33 -27.70 -10.64
N ILE A 7 -7.57 -28.20 -11.59
CA ILE A 7 -6.69 -27.42 -12.47
C ILE A 7 -7.47 -27.14 -13.77
N THR A 8 -7.35 -25.93 -14.28
CA THR A 8 -7.85 -25.59 -15.62
C THR A 8 -6.96 -26.23 -16.69
N GLU A 9 -7.43 -26.32 -17.92
CA GLU A 9 -6.65 -26.81 -19.07
C GLU A 9 -5.32 -26.08 -19.29
N THR A 10 -5.18 -24.85 -18.77
CA THR A 10 -3.95 -24.04 -18.80
C THR A 10 -3.01 -24.30 -17.62
N GLY A 11 -3.32 -25.24 -16.74
CA GLY A 11 -2.53 -25.56 -15.55
C GLY A 11 -2.70 -24.57 -14.39
N HIS A 12 -3.47 -23.51 -14.55
CA HIS A 12 -3.75 -22.56 -13.47
C HIS A 12 -4.89 -23.07 -12.58
N PRO A 13 -4.80 -22.86 -11.26
CA PRO A 13 -5.90 -23.22 -10.36
C PRO A 13 -7.14 -22.39 -10.70
N ARG A 14 -8.31 -23.04 -10.68
CA ARG A 14 -9.58 -22.34 -10.89
C ARG A 14 -9.77 -21.25 -9.85
N PRO A 15 -10.26 -20.05 -10.26
CA PRO A 15 -10.58 -19.00 -9.33
C PRO A 15 -11.73 -19.44 -8.41
N PHE A 16 -11.69 -19.00 -7.16
CA PHE A 16 -12.78 -19.20 -6.22
C PHE A 16 -13.97 -18.35 -6.60
N LYS A 17 -15.18 -18.86 -6.38
CA LYS A 17 -16.44 -18.17 -6.71
C LYS A 17 -17.25 -17.78 -5.48
N HIS A 18 -16.98 -18.44 -4.37
CA HIS A 18 -17.73 -18.27 -3.13
C HIS A 18 -16.77 -17.99 -1.97
N ALA A 19 -17.28 -17.33 -0.92
CA ALA A 19 -16.56 -17.11 0.32
C ALA A 19 -17.04 -18.05 1.44
N ASP A 20 -17.48 -19.24 1.05
CA ASP A 20 -17.87 -20.28 2.01
C ASP A 20 -16.65 -20.92 2.71
N GLU A 21 -16.90 -21.82 3.63
CA GLU A 21 -15.84 -22.48 4.38
C GLU A 21 -14.98 -23.38 3.52
N ALA A 22 -15.59 -24.07 2.56
CA ALA A 22 -14.88 -25.01 1.70
C ALA A 22 -13.91 -24.27 0.76
N ASP A 23 -14.36 -23.17 0.13
CA ASP A 23 -13.54 -22.33 -0.72
C ASP A 23 -12.42 -21.64 0.08
N TYR A 24 -12.73 -21.15 1.28
CA TYR A 24 -11.70 -20.54 2.13
C TYR A 24 -10.68 -21.56 2.64
N ALA A 25 -11.10 -22.77 2.99
CA ALA A 25 -10.18 -23.85 3.37
C ALA A 25 -9.29 -24.27 2.21
N ALA A 26 -9.84 -24.37 1.00
CA ALA A 26 -9.10 -24.67 -0.21
C ALA A 26 -8.09 -23.55 -0.57
N PHE A 27 -8.47 -22.29 -0.38
CA PHE A 27 -7.56 -21.15 -0.53
C PHE A 27 -6.40 -21.22 0.47
N LEU A 28 -6.69 -21.45 1.76
CA LEU A 28 -5.66 -21.58 2.78
C LEU A 28 -4.71 -22.78 2.52
N ALA A 29 -5.17 -23.81 1.85
CA ALA A 29 -4.35 -24.96 1.47
C ALA A 29 -3.30 -24.62 0.39
N ARG A 30 -3.53 -23.58 -0.41
CA ARG A 30 -2.59 -23.10 -1.44
C ARG A 30 -1.49 -22.18 -0.87
N ILE A 31 -1.69 -21.66 0.34
CA ILE A 31 -0.72 -20.76 0.99
C ILE A 31 0.26 -21.59 1.83
N PRO A 32 1.58 -21.39 1.68
CA PRO A 32 2.58 -22.02 2.54
C PRO A 32 2.41 -21.54 3.98
N MET A 33 1.78 -22.34 4.84
CA MET A 33 1.60 -22.06 6.25
C MET A 33 1.50 -23.32 7.08
N ASP A 34 1.86 -23.20 8.36
CA ASP A 34 1.69 -24.28 9.33
C ASP A 34 0.21 -24.68 9.51
N GLY A 35 -0.04 -25.96 9.77
CA GLY A 35 -1.40 -26.47 9.95
C GLY A 35 -2.12 -25.88 11.16
N SER A 36 -1.40 -25.46 12.20
CA SER A 36 -1.99 -24.79 13.37
C SER A 36 -2.51 -23.40 13.02
N PHE A 37 -1.77 -22.62 12.24
CA PHE A 37 -2.22 -21.33 11.73
C PHE A 37 -3.42 -21.47 10.77
N ARG A 38 -3.45 -22.52 9.96
CA ARG A 38 -4.57 -22.78 9.06
C ARG A 38 -5.86 -23.07 9.86
N ARG A 39 -5.79 -23.94 10.86
CA ARG A 39 -6.93 -24.22 11.74
C ARG A 39 -7.40 -22.98 12.48
N GLN A 40 -6.47 -22.15 12.96
CA GLN A 40 -6.80 -20.90 13.64
C GLN A 40 -7.54 -19.92 12.71
N ARG A 41 -7.15 -19.80 11.45
CA ARG A 41 -7.83 -18.93 10.48
C ARG A 41 -9.25 -19.42 10.17
N LEU A 42 -9.45 -20.74 10.05
CA LEU A 42 -10.79 -21.31 9.89
C LEU A 42 -11.68 -21.05 11.12
N LEU A 43 -11.12 -21.22 12.32
CA LEU A 43 -11.84 -20.89 13.57
C LEU A 43 -12.24 -19.41 13.62
N TYR A 44 -11.38 -18.51 13.20
CA TYR A 44 -11.73 -17.07 13.19
C TYR A 44 -12.78 -16.73 12.14
N ARG A 45 -12.77 -17.40 10.99
CA ARG A 45 -13.87 -17.29 10.03
C ARG A 45 -15.19 -17.74 10.63
N SER A 46 -15.24 -18.94 11.24
CA SER A 46 -16.46 -19.44 11.87
C SER A 46 -17.01 -18.45 12.89
N ARG A 47 -16.16 -18.01 13.84
CA ARG A 47 -16.55 -17.02 14.85
C ARG A 47 -17.04 -15.70 14.27
N PHE A 48 -16.46 -15.26 13.14
CA PHE A 48 -16.89 -14.04 12.47
C PHE A 48 -18.29 -14.22 11.88
N VAL A 49 -18.54 -15.32 11.17
CA VAL A 49 -19.85 -15.62 10.57
C VAL A 49 -20.92 -15.83 11.67
N ASP A 50 -20.56 -16.48 12.78
CA ASP A 50 -21.46 -16.63 13.92
C ASP A 50 -21.83 -15.29 14.59
N SER A 51 -20.87 -14.35 14.63
CA SER A 51 -21.08 -13.01 15.21
C SER A 51 -21.78 -12.05 14.26
N TRP A 52 -21.64 -12.25 12.98
CA TRP A 52 -22.17 -11.42 11.90
C TRP A 52 -22.83 -12.30 10.83
N PRO A 53 -24.00 -12.91 11.14
CA PRO A 53 -24.73 -13.76 10.18
C PRO A 53 -25.14 -12.99 8.93
N ASP A 54 -25.52 -11.72 9.09
CA ASP A 54 -25.69 -10.78 7.99
C ASP A 54 -24.46 -9.86 7.90
N ILE A 55 -23.71 -10.00 6.83
CA ILE A 55 -22.52 -9.17 6.57
C ILE A 55 -22.87 -7.68 6.45
N ASN A 56 -24.10 -7.32 6.09
CA ASN A 56 -24.54 -5.93 6.01
C ASN A 56 -24.61 -5.27 7.40
N GLU A 57 -24.90 -6.02 8.45
CA GLU A 57 -24.82 -5.51 9.81
C GLU A 57 -23.38 -5.13 10.18
N TRP A 58 -22.40 -5.96 9.78
CA TRP A 58 -20.99 -5.63 9.97
C TRP A 58 -20.58 -4.38 9.20
N PHE A 59 -21.01 -4.22 7.93
CA PHE A 59 -20.72 -3.01 7.14
C PHE A 59 -21.35 -1.75 7.73
N SER A 60 -22.51 -1.88 8.36
CA SER A 60 -23.23 -0.77 8.99
C SER A 60 -22.67 -0.40 10.38
N ALA A 61 -21.86 -1.27 10.98
CA ALA A 61 -21.27 -1.03 12.28
C ALA A 61 -20.20 0.09 12.21
N PRO A 62 -20.02 0.88 13.28
CA PRO A 62 -18.96 1.88 13.36
C PRO A 62 -17.58 1.28 13.11
N LEU A 63 -16.70 2.04 12.49
CA LEU A 63 -15.35 1.59 12.12
C LEU A 63 -14.56 0.98 13.29
N PRO A 64 -14.55 1.53 14.52
CA PRO A 64 -13.89 0.92 15.66
C PRO A 64 -14.38 -0.52 15.94
N ILE A 65 -15.67 -0.77 15.78
CA ILE A 65 -16.26 -2.11 15.95
C ILE A 65 -15.81 -3.05 14.84
N ARG A 66 -15.84 -2.60 13.60
CA ARG A 66 -15.39 -3.38 12.43
C ARG A 66 -13.92 -3.75 12.49
N ILE A 67 -13.08 -2.84 12.97
CA ILE A 67 -11.65 -3.09 13.17
C ILE A 67 -11.41 -3.89 14.45
N GLY A 68 -12.31 -3.79 15.42
CA GLY A 68 -12.16 -4.41 16.74
C GLY A 68 -11.06 -3.73 17.58
N ARG A 69 -10.81 -2.45 17.35
CA ARG A 69 -9.94 -1.62 18.19
C ARG A 69 -10.73 -0.44 18.72
N LEU A 70 -10.72 -0.28 20.02
CA LEU A 70 -11.20 0.91 20.70
C LEU A 70 -9.97 1.64 21.26
N GLY A 71 -9.48 2.62 20.50
CA GLY A 71 -8.63 3.69 21.00
C GLY A 71 -7.42 3.32 21.86
N GLY A 72 -6.70 2.26 21.56
CA GLY A 72 -5.51 1.84 22.33
C GLY A 72 -5.83 1.01 23.57
N ASP A 73 -7.10 0.84 23.93
CA ASP A 73 -7.52 -0.07 24.98
C ASP A 73 -7.96 -1.40 24.34
N THR A 74 -7.17 -2.43 24.58
CA THR A 74 -7.40 -3.76 23.99
C THR A 74 -8.50 -4.55 24.69
N GLN A 75 -9.12 -4.00 25.72
CA GLN A 75 -10.03 -4.77 26.60
C GLN A 75 -11.50 -4.60 26.28
N ALA A 76 -11.94 -3.65 25.46
CA ALA A 76 -13.29 -3.15 25.64
C ALA A 76 -14.36 -3.73 24.73
N HIS A 77 -14.09 -4.40 23.60
CA HIS A 77 -15.20 -4.84 22.75
C HIS A 77 -15.28 -6.36 22.62
N PRO A 78 -16.47 -6.96 22.88
CA PRO A 78 -16.68 -8.42 22.79
C PRO A 78 -16.35 -8.99 21.40
N THR A 79 -16.53 -8.20 20.33
CA THR A 79 -16.27 -8.59 18.95
C THR A 79 -14.83 -8.26 18.49
N TYR A 80 -14.04 -7.57 19.31
CA TYR A 80 -12.67 -7.18 18.96
C TYR A 80 -11.80 -8.34 18.45
N PRO A 81 -11.71 -9.47 19.16
CA PRO A 81 -10.89 -10.57 18.68
C PRO A 81 -11.38 -11.15 17.36
N VAL A 82 -12.68 -11.09 17.11
CA VAL A 82 -13.35 -11.75 15.98
C VAL A 82 -13.04 -11.00 14.68
N SER A 83 -13.42 -9.72 14.58
CA SER A 83 -13.25 -8.97 13.33
C SER A 83 -11.77 -8.80 12.95
N PHE A 84 -10.91 -8.43 13.90
CA PHE A 84 -9.48 -8.27 13.64
C PHE A 84 -8.80 -9.57 13.20
N ARG A 85 -9.15 -10.69 13.82
CA ARG A 85 -8.55 -11.99 13.51
C ARG A 85 -9.13 -12.61 12.24
N ALA A 86 -10.38 -12.27 11.89
CA ALA A 86 -11.05 -12.72 10.67
C ALA A 86 -10.64 -11.92 9.42
N ARG A 87 -9.81 -10.87 9.54
CA ARG A 87 -9.42 -10.01 8.39
C ARG A 87 -8.90 -10.79 7.18
N SER A 88 -8.20 -11.89 7.39
CA SER A 88 -7.71 -12.74 6.30
C SER A 88 -8.85 -13.38 5.50
N TYR A 89 -9.95 -13.72 6.16
CA TYR A 89 -11.18 -14.17 5.52
C TYR A 89 -11.91 -13.03 4.80
N LEU A 90 -12.00 -11.84 5.41
CA LEU A 90 -12.56 -10.66 4.76
C LEU A 90 -11.80 -10.28 3.49
N TYR A 91 -10.47 -10.36 3.52
CA TYR A 91 -9.66 -10.15 2.31
C TYR A 91 -9.92 -11.21 1.26
N PHE A 92 -10.00 -12.48 1.65
CA PHE A 92 -10.36 -13.55 0.73
C PHE A 92 -11.74 -13.30 0.10
N ALA A 93 -12.75 -12.96 0.91
CA ALA A 93 -14.09 -12.67 0.43
C ALA A 93 -14.13 -11.47 -0.53
N ALA A 94 -13.34 -10.42 -0.25
CA ALA A 94 -13.22 -9.26 -1.14
C ALA A 94 -12.47 -9.61 -2.44
N MET A 95 -11.38 -10.37 -2.34
CA MET A 95 -10.60 -10.79 -3.49
C MET A 95 -11.32 -11.83 -4.37
N THR A 96 -12.32 -12.53 -3.84
CA THR A 96 -13.20 -13.43 -4.61
C THR A 96 -14.46 -12.76 -5.12
N ASP A 97 -14.60 -11.46 -4.93
CA ASP A 97 -15.73 -10.65 -5.40
C ASP A 97 -17.06 -10.95 -4.67
N CYS A 98 -16.98 -11.55 -3.49
CA CYS A 98 -18.16 -11.84 -2.67
C CYS A 98 -18.61 -10.63 -1.86
N ILE A 99 -17.68 -9.74 -1.50
CA ILE A 99 -17.93 -8.48 -0.80
C ILE A 99 -17.08 -7.35 -1.38
N ARG A 100 -17.41 -6.10 -1.05
CA ARG A 100 -16.58 -4.91 -1.30
C ARG A 100 -16.20 -4.28 0.02
N LEU A 101 -14.90 -4.14 0.25
CA LEU A 101 -14.41 -3.44 1.44
C LEU A 101 -14.30 -1.94 1.16
N ASP A 102 -14.84 -1.13 2.06
CA ASP A 102 -14.72 0.32 1.97
C ASP A 102 -13.31 0.80 2.33
N TYR A 103 -12.95 1.99 1.86
CA TYR A 103 -11.63 2.56 2.10
C TYR A 103 -11.37 2.84 3.57
N ASP A 104 -12.37 3.19 4.37
CA ASP A 104 -12.21 3.42 5.81
C ASP A 104 -11.64 2.17 6.50
N PHE A 105 -12.24 1.01 6.24
CA PHE A 105 -11.71 -0.26 6.75
C PHE A 105 -10.33 -0.56 6.20
N LEU A 106 -10.12 -0.38 4.89
CA LEU A 106 -8.87 -0.71 4.23
C LEU A 106 -7.69 0.17 4.69
N PHE A 107 -7.94 1.43 5.07
CA PHE A 107 -6.92 2.31 5.63
C PHE A 107 -6.71 2.11 7.13
N ALA A 108 -7.75 1.76 7.86
CA ALA A 108 -7.66 1.48 9.29
C ALA A 108 -6.90 0.17 9.59
N VAL A 109 -7.02 -0.86 8.73
CA VAL A 109 -6.25 -2.09 8.89
C VAL A 109 -4.79 -1.85 8.51
N GLY A 110 -3.87 -2.28 9.37
CA GLY A 110 -2.44 -2.15 9.15
C GLY A 110 -1.92 -3.03 8.00
N ASN A 111 -0.72 -3.57 8.17
CA ASN A 111 -0.02 -4.35 7.16
C ASN A 111 -0.89 -5.46 6.54
N MET A 112 -1.02 -5.40 5.23
CA MET A 112 -1.63 -6.44 4.41
C MET A 112 -0.54 -7.12 3.60
N ARG A 113 -0.26 -8.38 3.86
CA ARG A 113 0.61 -9.20 3.00
C ARG A 113 -0.19 -9.80 1.85
N VAL A 114 -0.93 -8.96 1.15
CA VAL A 114 -1.92 -9.42 0.17
C VAL A 114 -1.26 -9.95 -1.10
N ALA A 115 -0.08 -9.46 -1.47
CA ALA A 115 0.63 -10.00 -2.63
C ALA A 115 0.95 -11.49 -2.47
N GLU A 116 1.26 -11.94 -1.25
CA GLU A 116 1.48 -13.36 -0.95
C GLU A 116 0.18 -14.17 -1.05
N THR A 117 -0.98 -13.53 -0.88
CA THR A 117 -2.29 -14.17 -0.91
C THR A 117 -2.99 -14.04 -2.26
N MET A 118 -2.66 -13.05 -3.08
CA MET A 118 -3.28 -12.86 -4.40
C MET A 118 -2.84 -13.94 -5.41
N ALA A 119 -1.57 -14.33 -5.39
CA ALA A 119 -1.06 -15.38 -6.27
C ALA A 119 -1.80 -16.72 -6.12
N PRO A 120 -2.10 -17.22 -4.89
CA PRO A 120 -2.86 -18.45 -4.71
C PRO A 120 -4.31 -18.39 -5.21
N LEU A 121 -4.87 -17.20 -5.40
CA LEU A 121 -6.23 -17.04 -5.95
C LEU A 121 -6.31 -17.43 -7.42
N GLY A 122 -5.23 -17.23 -8.18
CA GLY A 122 -5.21 -17.45 -9.63
C GLY A 122 -6.17 -16.56 -10.41
N ALA A 123 -6.71 -15.51 -9.76
CA ALA A 123 -7.76 -14.66 -10.30
C ALA A 123 -7.26 -13.29 -10.77
N TYR A 124 -6.06 -12.89 -10.36
CA TYR A 124 -5.50 -11.59 -10.70
C TYR A 124 -4.48 -11.71 -11.82
N THR A 125 -4.65 -10.90 -12.85
CA THR A 125 -3.77 -10.85 -14.02
C THR A 125 -3.09 -9.50 -14.13
N GLY A 126 -1.93 -9.49 -14.79
CA GLY A 126 -1.18 -8.25 -15.07
C GLY A 126 -0.18 -7.84 -14.00
N LEU A 127 -0.09 -8.52 -12.84
CA LEU A 127 0.87 -8.16 -11.80
C LEU A 127 2.33 -8.30 -12.27
N ASP A 128 2.64 -9.44 -12.92
CA ASP A 128 4.01 -9.70 -13.42
C ASP A 128 4.42 -8.64 -14.45
N ARG A 129 3.48 -8.19 -15.30
CA ARG A 129 3.72 -7.12 -16.25
C ARG A 129 3.98 -5.78 -15.55
N LEU A 130 3.23 -5.45 -14.50
CA LEU A 130 3.48 -4.25 -13.70
C LEU A 130 4.83 -4.29 -12.99
N VAL A 131 5.24 -5.45 -12.49
CA VAL A 131 6.57 -5.63 -11.87
C VAL A 131 7.66 -5.40 -12.91
N ALA A 132 7.59 -6.07 -14.06
CA ALA A 132 8.57 -5.90 -15.15
C ALA A 132 8.64 -4.45 -15.64
N GLU A 133 7.48 -3.80 -15.79
CA GLU A 133 7.43 -2.39 -16.19
C GLU A 133 8.06 -1.47 -15.14
N SER A 134 7.86 -1.74 -13.85
CA SER A 134 8.49 -0.95 -12.78
C SER A 134 10.02 -0.98 -12.85
N GLU A 135 10.59 -2.14 -13.15
CA GLU A 135 12.02 -2.31 -13.35
C GLU A 135 12.50 -1.58 -14.61
N ARG A 136 11.74 -1.69 -15.71
CA ARG A 136 12.05 -1.02 -16.99
C ARG A 136 12.14 0.51 -16.85
N ILE A 137 11.26 1.12 -16.06
CA ILE A 137 11.26 2.56 -15.82
C ILE A 137 12.21 3.00 -14.68
N GLY A 138 13.00 2.06 -14.15
CA GLY A 138 14.08 2.32 -13.21
C GLY A 138 13.70 2.40 -11.75
N TYR A 139 12.52 1.91 -11.37
CA TYR A 139 12.18 1.76 -9.96
C TYR A 139 12.87 0.54 -9.35
N SER A 140 13.45 0.73 -8.17
CA SER A 140 13.89 -0.42 -7.39
C SER A 140 12.69 -1.19 -6.83
N ALA A 141 12.84 -2.52 -6.63
CA ALA A 141 11.83 -3.36 -6.00
C ALA A 141 11.38 -2.80 -4.63
N ALA A 142 12.31 -2.21 -3.86
CA ALA A 142 12.00 -1.58 -2.58
C ALA A 142 11.10 -0.35 -2.74
N SER A 143 11.33 0.51 -3.74
CA SER A 143 10.55 1.73 -3.96
C SER A 143 9.13 1.44 -4.46
N MET A 144 8.94 0.36 -5.23
CA MET A 144 7.63 -0.05 -5.74
C MET A 144 6.86 -0.97 -4.80
N ARG A 145 7.56 -1.52 -3.79
CA ARG A 145 6.95 -2.47 -2.85
C ARG A 145 5.67 -1.91 -2.21
N ALA A 146 5.70 -0.68 -1.73
CA ALA A 146 4.53 -0.07 -1.12
C ALA A 146 3.39 0.12 -2.13
N SER A 147 3.68 0.60 -3.34
CA SER A 147 2.66 0.80 -4.38
C SER A 147 2.02 -0.52 -4.81
N LEU A 148 2.81 -1.56 -5.07
CA LEU A 148 2.32 -2.85 -5.55
C LEU A 148 1.72 -3.73 -4.43
N HIS A 149 2.26 -3.69 -3.21
CA HIS A 149 1.82 -4.59 -2.13
C HIS A 149 0.87 -3.95 -1.12
N ILE A 150 0.75 -2.62 -1.13
CA ILE A 150 -0.13 -1.89 -0.21
C ILE A 150 -1.29 -1.24 -0.95
N ILE A 151 -1.01 -0.47 -2.01
CA ILE A 151 -2.03 0.30 -2.72
C ILE A 151 -2.85 -0.60 -3.66
N LEU A 152 -2.19 -1.35 -4.53
CA LEU A 152 -2.84 -2.15 -5.55
C LEU A 152 -3.85 -3.17 -4.99
N PRO A 153 -3.53 -3.93 -3.92
CA PRO A 153 -4.50 -4.84 -3.32
C PRO A 153 -5.72 -4.16 -2.71
N ARG A 154 -5.56 -2.96 -2.15
CA ARG A 154 -6.67 -2.19 -1.59
C ARG A 154 -7.61 -1.72 -2.70
N LEU A 155 -7.06 -1.22 -3.80
CA LEU A 155 -7.84 -0.94 -5.01
C LEU A 155 -8.63 -2.16 -5.46
N ALA A 156 -7.97 -3.32 -5.60
CA ALA A 156 -8.63 -4.54 -6.03
C ALA A 156 -9.77 -4.98 -5.10
N MET A 157 -9.57 -4.91 -3.78
CA MET A 157 -10.60 -5.29 -2.79
C MET A 157 -11.76 -4.31 -2.71
N HIS A 158 -11.53 -3.03 -3.02
CA HIS A 158 -12.58 -2.02 -3.05
C HIS A 158 -13.37 -2.09 -4.35
N THR A 159 -12.68 -2.08 -5.49
CA THR A 159 -13.29 -1.99 -6.82
C THR A 159 -13.77 -3.33 -7.36
N GLY A 160 -13.19 -4.45 -6.88
CA GLY A 160 -13.40 -5.80 -7.40
C GLY A 160 -12.72 -6.08 -8.74
N ILE A 161 -11.81 -5.24 -9.16
CA ILE A 161 -11.00 -5.45 -10.36
C ILE A 161 -10.16 -6.72 -10.20
N ARG A 162 -10.14 -7.55 -11.25
CA ARG A 162 -9.38 -8.80 -11.32
C ARG A 162 -8.23 -8.75 -12.30
N SER A 163 -8.29 -7.86 -13.27
CA SER A 163 -7.19 -7.55 -14.15
C SER A 163 -6.66 -6.16 -13.82
N PHE A 164 -5.36 -6.06 -13.55
CA PHE A 164 -4.74 -4.74 -13.32
C PHE A 164 -4.68 -3.90 -14.60
N ASP A 165 -4.92 -4.51 -15.76
CA ASP A 165 -5.08 -3.82 -17.03
C ASP A 165 -6.40 -3.03 -17.10
N ASP A 166 -7.38 -3.39 -16.25
CA ASP A 166 -8.67 -2.70 -16.16
C ASP A 166 -8.66 -1.50 -15.21
N LEU A 167 -7.53 -1.23 -14.56
CA LEU A 167 -7.40 -0.02 -13.75
C LEU A 167 -7.47 1.22 -14.64
N ARG A 168 -8.28 2.19 -14.21
CA ARG A 168 -8.55 3.46 -14.89
C ARG A 168 -8.35 4.62 -13.93
N GLN A 169 -8.22 5.83 -14.46
CA GLN A 169 -8.05 7.04 -13.65
C GLN A 169 -9.08 7.17 -12.52
N ARG A 170 -10.36 6.92 -12.82
CA ARG A 170 -11.43 7.00 -11.82
C ARG A 170 -11.17 6.19 -10.54
N HIS A 171 -10.52 5.02 -10.65
CA HIS A 171 -10.24 4.17 -9.48
C HIS A 171 -9.14 4.77 -8.60
N LEU A 172 -8.20 5.49 -9.22
CA LEU A 172 -7.16 6.22 -8.49
C LEU A 172 -7.73 7.47 -7.84
N ASP A 173 -8.62 8.18 -8.53
CA ASP A 173 -9.29 9.39 -8.02
C ASP A 173 -10.17 9.03 -6.83
N GLU A 174 -10.93 7.93 -6.91
CA GLU A 174 -11.75 7.42 -5.81
C GLU A 174 -10.89 7.03 -4.61
N MET A 175 -9.74 6.38 -4.85
CA MET A 175 -8.81 6.07 -3.77
C MET A 175 -8.21 7.32 -3.14
N MET A 176 -7.85 8.33 -3.93
CA MET A 176 -7.32 9.61 -3.43
C MET A 176 -8.36 10.32 -2.56
N ALA A 177 -9.61 10.39 -3.03
CA ALA A 177 -10.71 10.93 -2.23
C ALA A 177 -10.94 10.15 -0.93
N GLY A 178 -10.85 8.82 -0.98
CA GLY A 178 -10.93 7.97 0.20
C GLY A 178 -9.81 8.20 1.21
N ILE A 179 -8.58 8.44 0.73
CA ILE A 179 -7.43 8.80 1.59
C ILE A 179 -7.69 10.12 2.32
N GLU A 180 -8.18 11.12 1.61
CA GLU A 180 -8.49 12.43 2.17
C GLU A 180 -9.63 12.34 3.19
N ALA A 181 -10.74 11.68 2.82
CA ALA A 181 -11.87 11.46 3.72
C ALA A 181 -11.49 10.69 4.99
N PHE A 182 -10.64 9.66 4.86
CA PHE A 182 -10.14 8.93 6.03
C PHE A 182 -9.29 9.82 6.95
N ALA A 183 -8.43 10.68 6.40
CA ALA A 183 -7.58 11.57 7.19
C ALA A 183 -8.39 12.64 7.96
N GLU A 184 -9.55 13.03 7.44
CA GLU A 184 -10.46 14.00 8.08
C GLU A 184 -11.33 13.39 9.18
N ARG A 185 -11.38 12.05 9.30
CA ARG A 185 -12.16 11.40 10.34
C ARG A 185 -11.63 11.74 11.73
N SER A 186 -12.52 12.07 12.64
CA SER A 186 -12.16 12.38 14.05
C SER A 186 -11.52 11.22 14.81
N ASP A 187 -11.82 9.97 14.41
CA ASP A 187 -11.32 8.74 15.02
C ASP A 187 -10.13 8.10 14.28
N ALA A 188 -9.70 8.67 13.14
CA ALA A 188 -8.63 8.09 12.32
C ALA A 188 -7.30 7.93 13.07
N HIS A 189 -6.97 8.87 13.97
CA HIS A 189 -5.78 8.83 14.81
C HIS A 189 -5.73 7.58 15.72
N LEU A 190 -6.88 6.97 16.03
CA LEU A 190 -6.95 5.74 16.84
C LEU A 190 -6.35 4.54 16.09
N PHE A 191 -6.43 4.54 14.76
CA PHE A 191 -5.96 3.46 13.89
C PHE A 191 -4.54 3.68 13.37
N ARG A 192 -4.04 4.92 13.45
CA ARG A 192 -2.75 5.36 12.93
C ARG A 192 -1.87 6.00 14.01
N LYS A 193 -1.94 5.48 15.19
CA LYS A 193 -1.25 6.00 16.38
C LYS A 193 0.27 6.01 16.28
N GLU A 194 0.83 5.16 15.42
CA GLU A 194 2.29 5.06 15.20
C GLU A 194 2.82 6.11 14.21
N GLU A 195 1.93 6.88 13.58
CA GLU A 195 2.31 7.96 12.67
C GLU A 195 2.40 9.26 13.48
N GLU A 196 3.62 9.66 13.87
CA GLU A 196 3.87 10.87 14.67
C GLU A 196 3.27 12.13 14.05
N ASP A 197 3.19 12.18 12.70
CA ASP A 197 2.69 13.32 11.93
C ASP A 197 1.27 13.12 11.38
N PHE A 198 0.43 12.29 12.00
CA PHE A 198 -0.95 12.14 11.53
C PHE A 198 -1.73 13.48 11.67
N PRO A 199 -2.54 13.94 10.66
CA PRO A 199 -2.84 13.29 9.37
C PRO A 199 -1.85 13.58 8.24
N SER A 200 -0.96 14.57 8.39
CA SER A 200 -0.09 15.04 7.30
C SER A 200 0.89 13.97 6.79
N GLY A 201 1.46 13.19 7.70
CA GLY A 201 2.34 12.06 7.36
C GLY A 201 1.60 10.98 6.58
N PHE A 202 0.39 10.64 7.05
CA PHE A 202 -0.51 9.70 6.38
C PHE A 202 -0.82 10.15 4.95
N LEU A 203 -1.36 11.36 4.78
CA LEU A 203 -1.69 11.92 3.46
C LEU A 203 -0.49 11.90 2.52
N ARG A 204 0.65 12.42 2.96
CA ARG A 204 1.88 12.46 2.17
C ARG A 204 2.33 11.06 1.74
N GLY A 205 2.33 10.10 2.66
CA GLY A 205 2.74 8.72 2.41
C GLY A 205 1.84 8.03 1.38
N TRP A 206 0.54 8.07 1.59
CA TRP A 206 -0.44 7.41 0.73
C TRP A 206 -0.55 8.06 -0.64
N HIS A 207 -0.59 9.38 -0.73
CA HIS A 207 -0.59 10.11 -1.99
C HIS A 207 0.66 9.80 -2.82
N ASN A 208 1.84 9.78 -2.21
CA ASN A 208 3.07 9.45 -2.93
C ASN A 208 3.04 8.02 -3.49
N GLN A 209 2.55 7.05 -2.73
CA GLN A 209 2.45 5.66 -3.21
C GLN A 209 1.41 5.51 -4.32
N THR A 210 0.26 6.17 -4.20
CA THR A 210 -0.79 6.17 -5.23
C THR A 210 -0.29 6.82 -6.52
N ARG A 211 0.41 7.96 -6.43
CA ARG A 211 1.02 8.61 -7.62
C ARG A 211 2.10 7.76 -8.27
N ARG A 212 2.90 7.03 -7.50
CA ARG A 212 3.86 6.07 -8.07
C ARG A 212 3.16 4.95 -8.82
N LEU A 213 2.08 4.41 -8.26
CA LEU A 213 1.25 3.43 -8.95
C LEU A 213 0.65 4.02 -10.22
N GLN A 214 0.12 5.25 -10.16
CA GLN A 214 -0.42 5.96 -11.33
C GLN A 214 0.62 6.10 -12.44
N LEU A 215 1.85 6.49 -12.10
CA LEU A 215 2.93 6.58 -13.08
C LEU A 215 3.25 5.23 -13.71
N LEU A 216 3.30 4.17 -12.90
CA LEU A 216 3.51 2.82 -13.39
C LEU A 216 2.40 2.38 -14.35
N LEU A 217 1.14 2.59 -13.97
CA LEU A 217 -0.02 2.26 -14.81
C LEU A 217 -0.02 3.05 -16.12
N PHE A 218 0.36 4.32 -16.09
CA PHE A 218 0.52 5.13 -17.30
C PHE A 218 1.55 4.51 -18.26
N HIS A 219 2.72 4.12 -17.76
CA HIS A 219 3.75 3.47 -18.57
C HIS A 219 3.36 2.06 -19.03
N ASN A 220 2.54 1.36 -18.24
CA ASN A 220 1.99 0.06 -18.64
C ASN A 220 0.92 0.15 -19.74
N GLY A 221 0.48 1.36 -20.11
CA GLY A 221 -0.54 1.58 -21.13
C GLY A 221 -1.98 1.54 -20.63
N ASN A 222 -2.19 1.60 -19.30
CA ASN A 222 -3.53 1.76 -18.75
C ASN A 222 -4.11 3.15 -19.13
N ASP A 223 -5.43 3.24 -19.16
CA ASP A 223 -6.14 4.51 -19.38
C ASP A 223 -6.12 5.35 -18.08
N VAL A 224 -4.94 5.90 -17.79
CA VAL A 224 -4.68 6.79 -16.66
C VAL A 224 -3.88 8.01 -17.12
N VAL A 225 -4.14 9.15 -16.50
CA VAL A 225 -3.39 10.38 -16.80
C VAL A 225 -1.99 10.29 -16.19
N ARG A 226 -0.99 10.75 -16.92
CA ARG A 226 0.36 10.88 -16.37
C ARG A 226 0.32 11.79 -15.13
N PRO A 227 0.78 11.32 -13.95
CA PRO A 227 0.78 12.15 -12.77
C PRO A 227 1.65 13.39 -12.99
N GLN A 228 1.12 14.55 -12.66
CA GLN A 228 1.93 15.75 -12.64
C GLN A 228 2.97 15.59 -11.52
N ILE A 229 4.23 15.71 -11.89
CA ILE A 229 5.29 15.89 -10.90
C ILE A 229 5.01 17.27 -10.31
N ILE A 230 4.44 17.31 -9.12
CA ILE A 230 4.41 18.55 -8.36
C ILE A 230 5.88 18.85 -8.12
N GLN A 231 6.44 19.71 -8.97
CA GLN A 231 7.73 20.28 -8.67
C GLN A 231 7.61 20.87 -7.27
N ASP A 232 8.35 20.25 -6.38
CA ASP A 232 8.43 20.70 -5.00
C ASP A 232 8.66 22.21 -5.07
N LYS A 233 7.70 23.00 -4.59
CA LYS A 233 7.84 24.45 -4.48
C LYS A 233 8.87 24.77 -3.40
N ARG A 234 9.98 24.04 -3.40
CA ARG A 234 11.14 24.39 -2.59
C ARG A 234 11.51 25.79 -3.02
N LYS A 235 11.54 26.68 -2.07
CA LYS A 235 12.11 28.02 -2.31
C LYS A 235 13.40 27.81 -3.09
N PRO A 236 13.61 28.51 -4.20
CA PRO A 236 14.83 28.35 -4.96
C PRO A 236 15.99 28.48 -3.97
N ILE A 237 16.89 27.50 -3.99
CA ILE A 237 18.09 27.55 -3.15
C ILE A 237 18.83 28.80 -3.60
N PRO A 238 19.08 29.77 -2.70
CA PRO A 238 19.82 30.96 -3.07
C PRO A 238 21.11 30.56 -3.76
N SER A 239 21.49 31.30 -4.83
CA SER A 239 22.76 31.03 -5.49
C SER A 239 23.88 31.17 -4.46
N PRO A 240 24.66 30.13 -4.23
CA PRO A 240 25.75 30.21 -3.28
C PRO A 240 26.79 31.20 -3.79
N ARG A 241 27.56 31.78 -2.87
CA ARG A 241 28.73 32.59 -3.25
C ARG A 241 29.69 31.72 -4.09
N PRO A 242 30.33 32.28 -5.11
CA PRO A 242 31.21 31.54 -5.99
C PRO A 242 32.33 30.76 -5.27
N ASP A 243 32.91 31.34 -4.23
CA ASP A 243 33.92 30.72 -3.38
C ASP A 243 33.43 29.47 -2.64
N LEU A 244 32.20 29.50 -2.14
CA LEU A 244 31.55 28.35 -1.50
C LEU A 244 31.21 27.28 -2.53
N GLN A 245 30.78 27.67 -3.72
CA GLN A 245 30.45 26.73 -4.78
C GLN A 245 31.74 26.01 -5.25
N ASP A 246 32.81 26.75 -5.51
CA ASP A 246 34.11 26.20 -5.89
C ASP A 246 34.65 25.23 -4.83
N TRP A 247 34.48 25.57 -3.57
CA TRP A 247 34.91 24.69 -2.49
C TRP A 247 34.06 23.40 -2.46
N ALA A 248 32.75 23.52 -2.60
CA ALA A 248 31.85 22.37 -2.62
C ALA A 248 32.15 21.44 -3.82
N ASP A 249 32.36 21.99 -4.99
CA ASP A 249 32.64 21.21 -6.20
C ASP A 249 33.99 20.47 -6.08
N ARG A 250 35.03 21.12 -5.55
CA ARG A 250 36.31 20.46 -5.25
C ARG A 250 36.16 19.35 -4.19
N TRP A 251 35.35 19.58 -3.17
CA TRP A 251 35.10 18.57 -2.15
C TRP A 251 34.33 17.35 -2.72
N VAL A 252 33.31 17.56 -3.53
CA VAL A 252 32.56 16.50 -4.22
C VAL A 252 33.46 15.72 -5.17
N ALA A 253 34.27 16.43 -6.00
CA ALA A 253 35.20 15.79 -6.91
C ALA A 253 36.22 14.89 -6.17
N LYS A 254 36.70 15.32 -5.01
CA LYS A 254 37.59 14.48 -4.19
C LYS A 254 36.88 13.21 -3.69
N ARG A 255 35.57 13.27 -3.36
CA ARG A 255 34.78 12.13 -2.92
C ARG A 255 34.45 11.14 -4.05
N GLN A 256 34.40 11.60 -5.30
CA GLN A 256 34.21 10.73 -6.46
C GLN A 256 35.34 9.71 -6.62
N LEU A 257 36.53 9.98 -6.09
CA LEU A 257 37.68 9.07 -6.16
C LEU A 257 37.54 7.87 -5.19
N THR A 258 36.68 7.97 -4.17
CA THR A 258 36.64 6.98 -3.08
C THR A 258 35.26 6.39 -2.81
N LEU A 259 34.20 6.98 -3.36
CA LEU A 259 32.83 6.57 -3.08
C LEU A 259 32.09 6.15 -4.35
N ALA A 260 31.11 5.26 -4.19
CA ALA A 260 30.24 4.85 -5.28
C ALA A 260 29.40 6.05 -5.79
N ARG A 261 29.19 6.10 -7.11
CA ARG A 261 28.51 7.20 -7.80
C ARG A 261 27.17 7.62 -7.15
N PRO A 262 26.23 6.70 -6.77
CA PRO A 262 24.98 7.11 -6.10
C PRO A 262 25.18 7.83 -4.77
N THR A 263 26.23 7.46 -4.02
CA THR A 263 26.61 8.11 -2.76
C THR A 263 27.13 9.53 -3.01
N VAL A 264 27.94 9.69 -4.06
CA VAL A 264 28.47 11.00 -4.45
C VAL A 264 27.35 11.93 -4.90
N ASP A 265 26.42 11.44 -5.71
CA ASP A 265 25.27 12.21 -6.18
C ASP A 265 24.42 12.71 -4.98
N HIS A 266 24.24 11.87 -3.98
CA HIS A 266 23.52 12.24 -2.75
C HIS A 266 24.27 13.29 -1.93
N LEU A 267 25.60 13.14 -1.80
CA LEU A 267 26.46 14.11 -1.13
C LEU A 267 26.49 15.46 -1.87
N ALA A 268 26.52 15.46 -3.20
CA ALA A 268 26.47 16.67 -4.00
C ALA A 268 25.17 17.45 -3.80
N VAL A 269 24.01 16.75 -3.73
CA VAL A 269 22.74 17.38 -3.42
C VAL A 269 22.74 17.96 -2.02
N SER A 270 23.20 17.20 -1.02
CA SER A 270 23.26 17.65 0.38
C SER A 270 24.19 18.86 0.54
N MET A 271 25.33 18.85 -0.14
CA MET A 271 26.28 19.96 -0.12
C MET A 271 25.67 21.22 -0.73
N ARG A 272 24.96 21.11 -1.84
CA ARG A 272 24.26 22.23 -2.47
C ARG A 272 23.22 22.86 -1.53
N HIS A 273 22.46 22.04 -0.80
CA HIS A 273 21.55 22.56 0.21
C HIS A 273 22.27 23.26 1.36
N PHE A 274 23.37 22.68 1.83
CA PHE A 274 24.17 23.26 2.91
C PHE A 274 24.76 24.62 2.54
N ILE A 275 25.43 24.73 1.38
CA ILE A 275 26.01 26.03 0.96
C ILE A 275 24.92 27.07 0.65
N GLY A 276 23.77 26.67 0.13
CA GLY A 276 22.61 27.54 -0.02
C GLY A 276 22.09 28.06 1.31
N TYR A 277 22.02 27.20 2.33
CA TYR A 277 21.65 27.59 3.68
C TYR A 277 22.68 28.58 4.29
N VAL A 278 23.98 28.29 4.17
CA VAL A 278 25.04 29.18 4.64
C VAL A 278 24.97 30.56 3.96
N ALA A 279 24.65 30.59 2.66
CA ALA A 279 24.45 31.84 1.93
C ALA A 279 23.27 32.67 2.45
N CYS A 280 22.24 31.99 3.00
CA CYS A 280 21.12 32.68 3.65
C CYS A 280 21.47 33.29 5.03
N LEU A 281 22.38 32.64 5.78
CA LEU A 281 22.76 33.07 7.11
C LEU A 281 23.75 34.26 7.13
N GLN A 282 24.47 34.46 6.04
CA GLN A 282 25.41 35.59 5.88
C GLN A 282 24.88 36.54 4.80
N PRO A 283 23.91 37.40 5.10
CA PRO A 283 23.56 38.48 4.18
C PRO A 283 24.76 39.43 4.09
N LYS A 284 25.43 39.38 2.92
CA LYS A 284 26.35 40.40 2.38
C LYS A 284 27.04 41.26 3.41
N VAL A 285 28.18 40.86 3.90
CA VAL A 285 29.25 41.82 4.19
C VAL A 285 29.73 42.31 2.81
N GLN A 286 29.31 43.50 2.45
CA GLN A 286 29.86 44.22 1.29
C GLN A 286 31.34 44.56 1.51
#